data_97986a22289bd2fa7723049af3b5a32d
#
_entry.id   97986a22289bd2fa7723049af3b5a32d
#
_cell.length_a   1.000
_cell.length_b   1.000
_cell.length_c   1.000
_cell.angle_alpha   90.00
_cell.angle_beta   90.00
_cell.angle_gamma   90.00
#
_symmetry.space_group_name_H-M   'P 1'
#
loop_
_entity.id
_entity.type
_entity.pdbx_description
1 polymer ?
#
loop_
_entity_poly.entity_id
_entity_poly.type
_entity_poly.pdbx_seq_one_letter_code
_entity_poly.pdbx_strand_id
1 'polypeptide(L)'
;MKNSQGNEVAVTNYGGAIVAIMMPDKDGNYANLIQGHDNIQDVINSPEPFLSVLIGRYGNRICDGKFTLHGKEYQLARNNGKNHLHGGPTGFHTHVWDATR
;
A
#
# COMPACT_ATOMS: atom_id res chain seq x y z
N MET A 1 11.45 3.02 -12.51
CA MET A 1 12.38 1.92 -12.84
C MET A 1 11.98 1.35 -14.20
N LYS A 2 12.95 1.04 -15.07
CA LYS A 2 12.70 0.49 -16.41
C LYS A 2 13.63 -0.70 -16.65
N ASN A 3 13.11 -1.78 -17.23
CA ASN A 3 13.92 -2.94 -17.58
C ASN A 3 14.41 -2.86 -19.05
N SER A 4 15.24 -3.82 -19.48
CA SER A 4 15.77 -3.87 -20.84
C SER A 4 14.71 -4.15 -21.93
N GLN A 5 13.54 -4.64 -21.55
CA GLN A 5 12.41 -4.90 -22.46
C GLN A 5 11.47 -3.71 -22.61
N GLY A 6 11.75 -2.60 -21.92
CA GLY A 6 10.94 -1.38 -21.97
C GLY A 6 9.80 -1.31 -20.95
N ASN A 7 9.58 -2.33 -20.15
CA ASN A 7 8.56 -2.32 -19.11
C ASN A 7 8.97 -1.36 -17.99
N GLU A 8 8.01 -0.61 -17.46
CA GLU A 8 8.29 0.42 -16.45
C GLU A 8 7.46 0.20 -15.20
N VAL A 9 8.07 0.47 -14.04
CA VAL A 9 7.39 0.56 -12.75
C VAL A 9 7.72 1.90 -12.11
N ALA A 10 6.68 2.64 -11.72
CA ALA A 10 6.79 3.85 -10.92
C ALA A 10 6.24 3.62 -9.52
N VAL A 11 7.00 4.05 -8.52
CA VAL A 11 6.66 3.94 -7.11
C VAL A 11 6.84 5.32 -6.48
N THR A 12 5.88 5.75 -5.65
CA THR A 12 6.07 6.93 -4.79
C THR A 12 6.61 6.50 -3.43
N ASN A 13 7.36 7.38 -2.77
CA ASN A 13 7.83 7.14 -1.42
C ASN A 13 6.74 7.35 -0.34
N TYR A 14 5.62 7.96 -0.65
CA TYR A 14 4.47 8.00 0.25
C TYR A 14 3.75 6.67 0.23
N GLY A 15 3.72 5.99 1.37
CA GLY A 15 3.13 4.66 1.51
C GLY A 15 3.83 3.56 0.68
N GLY A 16 4.92 3.87 -0.02
CA GLY A 16 5.55 2.96 -0.98
C GLY A 16 4.60 2.53 -2.09
N ALA A 17 3.68 3.41 -2.49
CA ALA A 17 2.63 3.07 -3.44
C ALA A 17 3.20 2.84 -4.85
N ILE A 18 2.75 1.75 -5.50
CA ILE A 18 2.99 1.54 -6.92
C ILE A 18 1.97 2.39 -7.67
N VAL A 19 2.44 3.38 -8.42
CA VAL A 19 1.59 4.32 -9.17
C VAL A 19 1.46 3.97 -10.64
N ALA A 20 2.42 3.21 -11.18
CA ALA A 20 2.30 2.69 -12.55
C ALA A 20 3.09 1.39 -12.72
N ILE A 21 2.51 0.48 -13.47
CA ILE A 21 3.19 -0.65 -14.11
C ILE A 21 2.82 -0.59 -15.59
N MET A 22 3.75 -0.07 -16.41
CA MET A 22 3.55 0.06 -17.84
C MET A 22 4.05 -1.18 -18.55
N MET A 23 3.14 -1.92 -19.18
CA MET A 23 3.45 -3.13 -19.93
C MET A 23 2.74 -3.14 -21.28
N PRO A 24 3.36 -3.73 -22.32
CA PRO A 24 2.71 -3.87 -23.60
C PRO A 24 1.68 -5.02 -23.58
N ASP A 25 0.60 -4.82 -24.34
CA ASP A 25 -0.30 -5.91 -24.72
C ASP A 25 0.32 -6.79 -25.83
N LYS A 26 -0.45 -7.77 -26.33
CA LYS A 26 -0.03 -8.66 -27.41
C LYS A 26 0.29 -7.95 -28.75
N ASP A 27 -0.22 -6.74 -28.92
CA ASP A 27 -0.06 -5.91 -30.13
C ASP A 27 1.04 -4.84 -29.95
N GLY A 28 1.67 -4.78 -28.76
CA GLY A 28 2.75 -3.86 -28.43
C GLY A 28 2.27 -2.51 -27.87
N ASN A 29 0.99 -2.31 -27.61
CA ASN A 29 0.47 -1.09 -27.02
C ASN A 29 0.66 -1.10 -25.50
N TYR A 30 1.31 -0.06 -24.97
CA TYR A 30 1.56 0.04 -23.53
C TYR A 30 0.32 0.57 -22.78
N ALA A 31 0.02 -0.06 -21.65
CA ALA A 31 -1.02 0.38 -20.74
C ALA A 31 -0.51 0.32 -19.29
N ASN A 32 -1.07 1.18 -18.44
CA ASN A 32 -0.87 1.09 -16.99
C ASN A 32 -1.78 -0.01 -16.42
N LEU A 33 -1.19 -0.99 -15.77
CA LEU A 33 -1.91 -2.13 -15.16
C LEU A 33 -2.33 -1.88 -13.72
N ILE A 34 -1.91 -0.75 -13.12
CA ILE A 34 -2.25 -0.41 -11.73
C ILE A 34 -3.52 0.42 -11.70
N GLN A 35 -4.47 -0.03 -10.89
CA GLN A 35 -5.56 0.83 -10.44
C GLN A 35 -5.05 1.74 -9.33
N GLY A 36 -5.14 3.04 -9.52
CA GLY A 36 -4.62 4.02 -8.59
C GLY A 36 -5.17 5.41 -8.85
N HIS A 37 -4.43 6.40 -8.42
CA HIS A 37 -4.77 7.82 -8.50
C HIS A 37 -3.78 8.56 -9.40
N ASP A 38 -4.23 9.64 -10.04
CA ASP A 38 -3.41 10.42 -10.97
C ASP A 38 -2.45 11.38 -10.28
N ASN A 39 -2.68 11.67 -9.00
CA ASN A 39 -1.84 12.58 -8.23
C ASN A 39 -1.77 12.19 -6.74
N ILE A 40 -0.77 12.74 -6.06
CA ILE A 40 -0.51 12.42 -4.65
C ILE A 40 -1.63 12.88 -3.70
N GLN A 41 -2.33 13.98 -4.03
CA GLN A 41 -3.40 14.48 -3.18
C GLN A 41 -4.59 13.52 -3.15
N ASP A 42 -4.90 12.90 -4.28
CA ASP A 42 -5.94 11.88 -4.36
C ASP A 42 -5.55 10.60 -3.63
N VAL A 43 -4.26 10.22 -3.64
CA VAL A 43 -3.75 9.11 -2.82
C VAL A 43 -3.97 9.39 -1.34
N ILE A 44 -3.59 10.60 -0.87
CA ILE A 44 -3.71 10.99 0.55
C ILE A 44 -5.17 11.05 1.00
N ASN A 45 -6.06 11.53 0.14
CA ASN A 45 -7.49 11.72 0.44
C ASN A 45 -8.37 10.53 0.04
N SER A 46 -7.77 9.45 -0.43
CA SER A 46 -8.52 8.28 -0.90
C SER A 46 -9.38 7.68 0.19
N PRO A 47 -10.67 7.40 -0.07
CA PRO A 47 -11.50 6.61 0.84
C PRO A 47 -11.02 5.15 0.92
N GLU A 48 -10.19 4.71 -0.03
CA GLU A 48 -9.57 3.38 -0.10
C GLU A 48 -8.05 3.49 0.09
N PRO A 49 -7.57 3.66 1.35
CA PRO A 49 -6.18 4.04 1.62
C PRO A 49 -5.16 2.92 1.37
N PHE A 50 -5.63 1.72 1.03
CA PHE A 50 -4.77 0.53 0.87
C PHE A 50 -4.53 0.13 -0.59
N LEU A 51 -4.90 0.98 -1.56
CA LEU A 51 -4.65 0.71 -2.98
C LEU A 51 -3.16 0.77 -3.31
N SER A 52 -2.61 -0.37 -3.73
CA SER A 52 -1.23 -0.51 -4.24
C SER A 52 -0.12 0.01 -3.31
N VAL A 53 -0.36 0.07 -2.01
CA VAL A 53 0.57 0.58 -0.99
C VAL A 53 1.26 -0.53 -0.22
N LEU A 54 2.34 -0.20 0.50
CA LEU A 54 2.95 -1.12 1.45
C LEU A 54 2.04 -1.34 2.66
N ILE A 55 1.79 -2.62 2.96
CA ILE A 55 0.98 -3.02 4.10
C ILE A 55 1.89 -3.48 5.24
N GLY A 56 1.63 -2.95 6.43
CA GLY A 56 2.39 -3.33 7.64
C GLY A 56 2.06 -2.44 8.85
N ARG A 57 2.57 -2.90 10.03
CA ARG A 57 3.44 -4.09 10.22
C ARG A 57 2.70 -5.42 10.00
N TYR A 58 1.41 -5.50 10.37
CA TYR A 58 0.61 -6.71 10.22
C TYR A 58 -0.37 -6.54 9.06
N GLY A 59 -0.36 -7.49 8.13
CA GLY A 59 -1.29 -7.51 6.99
C GLY A 59 -2.61 -8.16 7.36
N ASN A 60 -3.71 -7.70 6.73
CA ASN A 60 -5.06 -8.15 6.97
C ASN A 60 -5.54 -7.87 8.41
N ARG A 61 -6.47 -8.66 8.96
CA ARG A 61 -7.23 -8.33 10.18
C ARG A 61 -6.71 -9.04 11.41
N ILE A 62 -6.72 -8.29 12.52
CA ILE A 62 -6.63 -8.86 13.88
C ILE A 62 -8.00 -8.68 14.53
N CYS A 63 -8.61 -9.80 14.92
CA CYS A 63 -9.94 -9.84 15.52
C CYS A 63 -9.99 -8.99 16.79
N ASP A 64 -11.02 -8.16 16.91
CA ASP A 64 -11.22 -7.20 18.01
C ASP A 64 -10.02 -6.25 18.27
N GLY A 65 -9.04 -6.20 17.35
CA GLY A 65 -7.81 -5.47 17.51
C GLY A 65 -6.95 -5.95 18.69
N LYS A 66 -7.08 -7.23 19.08
CA LYS A 66 -6.38 -7.77 20.25
C LYS A 66 -5.60 -9.02 19.93
N PHE A 67 -4.45 -9.16 20.59
CA PHE A 67 -3.68 -10.40 20.61
C PHE A 67 -2.89 -10.54 21.91
N THR A 68 -2.49 -11.76 22.25
CA THR A 68 -1.62 -12.03 23.39
C THR A 68 -0.28 -12.55 22.89
N LEU A 69 0.81 -11.98 23.40
CA LEU A 69 2.18 -12.40 23.11
C LEU A 69 2.96 -12.50 24.40
N HIS A 70 3.59 -13.63 24.66
CA HIS A 70 4.34 -13.93 25.89
C HIS A 70 3.54 -13.63 27.18
N GLY A 71 2.25 -13.98 27.19
CA GLY A 71 1.36 -13.77 28.33
C GLY A 71 0.85 -12.34 28.52
N LYS A 72 1.29 -11.39 27.69
CA LYS A 72 0.84 -9.99 27.72
C LYS A 72 -0.20 -9.74 26.62
N GLU A 73 -1.35 -9.16 27.01
CA GLU A 73 -2.36 -8.69 26.04
C GLU A 73 -1.96 -7.34 25.44
N TYR A 74 -2.16 -7.21 24.14
CA TYR A 74 -1.98 -6.00 23.37
C TYR A 74 -3.29 -5.59 22.73
N GLN A 75 -3.67 -4.31 22.90
CA GLN A 75 -4.81 -3.69 22.25
C GLN A 75 -4.30 -2.75 21.17
N LEU A 76 -4.77 -2.98 19.94
CA LEU A 76 -4.46 -2.16 18.77
C LEU A 76 -5.64 -1.24 18.41
N ALA A 77 -5.34 -0.22 17.64
CA ALA A 77 -6.37 0.64 17.06
C ALA A 77 -7.34 -0.17 16.19
N ARG A 78 -8.62 0.14 16.27
CA ARG A 78 -9.68 -0.47 15.46
C ARG A 78 -10.02 0.47 14.31
N ASN A 79 -9.63 0.11 13.10
CA ASN A 79 -9.83 0.91 11.89
C ASN A 79 -10.70 0.22 10.83
N ASN A 80 -11.27 -0.94 11.17
CA ASN A 80 -12.19 -1.68 10.32
C ASN A 80 -13.28 -2.35 11.19
N GLY A 81 -14.31 -1.57 11.52
CA GLY A 81 -15.31 -1.97 12.51
C GLY A 81 -14.65 -2.29 13.86
N LYS A 82 -14.85 -3.48 14.38
CA LYS A 82 -14.22 -3.93 15.63
C LYS A 82 -12.78 -4.44 15.46
N ASN A 83 -12.31 -4.59 14.23
CA ASN A 83 -11.02 -5.20 13.93
C ASN A 83 -9.93 -4.14 13.68
N HIS A 84 -8.68 -4.56 13.88
CA HIS A 84 -7.51 -3.87 13.34
C HIS A 84 -7.25 -4.39 11.93
N LEU A 85 -6.94 -3.49 10.99
CA LEU A 85 -6.70 -3.83 9.60
C LEU A 85 -5.40 -3.16 9.10
N HIS A 86 -4.55 -3.93 8.43
CA HIS A 86 -3.42 -3.47 7.63
C HIS A 86 -2.45 -2.50 8.33
N GLY A 87 -2.20 -2.70 9.62
CA GLY A 87 -1.29 -1.84 10.40
C GLY A 87 -1.98 -0.65 11.07
N GLY A 88 -3.33 -0.55 10.94
CA GLY A 88 -4.13 0.47 11.58
C GLY A 88 -4.14 1.82 10.83
N PRO A 89 -4.62 2.89 11.47
CA PRO A 89 -4.76 4.20 10.81
C PRO A 89 -3.42 4.86 10.46
N THR A 90 -2.34 4.44 11.10
CA THR A 90 -0.97 4.95 10.91
C THR A 90 -0.01 3.82 10.52
N GLY A 91 -0.46 2.90 9.69
CA GLY A 91 0.37 1.83 9.14
C GLY A 91 1.36 2.30 8.06
N PHE A 92 2.05 1.38 7.44
CA PHE A 92 3.10 1.68 6.44
C PHE A 92 2.62 2.54 5.26
N HIS A 93 1.35 2.45 4.92
CA HIS A 93 0.71 3.21 3.84
C HIS A 93 0.68 4.73 4.08
N THR A 94 0.87 5.21 5.32
CA THR A 94 0.86 6.65 5.65
C THR A 94 2.27 7.22 5.86
N HIS A 95 3.31 6.41 5.76
CA HIS A 95 4.68 6.86 5.95
C HIS A 95 5.32 7.36 4.66
N VAL A 96 6.12 8.41 4.79
CA VAL A 96 7.07 8.79 3.74
C VAL A 96 8.36 7.99 3.98
N TRP A 97 8.71 7.16 3.02
CA TRP A 97 9.86 6.27 3.09
C TRP A 97 11.11 6.91 2.49
N ASP A 98 12.26 6.64 3.09
CA ASP A 98 13.53 6.95 2.45
C ASP A 98 13.76 5.93 1.32
N ALA A 99 13.86 6.45 0.09
CA ALA A 99 14.06 5.62 -1.09
C ALA A 99 15.45 5.89 -1.68
N THR A 100 16.24 4.84 -1.85
CA THR A 100 17.51 4.88 -2.56
C THR A 100 17.42 4.10 -3.86
N ARG A 101 18.19 4.52 -4.87
CA ARG A 101 18.25 3.90 -6.20
C ARG A 101 19.59 3.24 -6.44
#